data_640cd142eeca9cde45adfa9be64a1fcb
#
_entry.id   640cd142eeca9cde45adfa9be64a1fcb
#
_cell.length_a   1.000
_cell.length_b   1.000
_cell.length_c   1.000
_cell.angle_alpha   90.00
_cell.angle_beta   90.00
_cell.angle_gamma   90.00
#
_symmetry.space_group_name_H-M   'P 1'
#
loop_
_entity.id
_entity.type
_entity.pdbx_description
1 polymer ?
#
loop_
_entity_poly.entity_id
_entity_poly.type
_entity_poly.pdbx_seq_one_letter_code
_entity_poly.pdbx_strand_id
1 'polypeptide(L)'
;MAELPALDPARSALRAHVLEHALKVGDFTLKSGAKSSWFLDTKQTACRPDGIVLVADVALSLIPPTATAIGGLTMGADPVAFGIAAVGATRGRTLRSFSVRKEAKDHGVTGRIAGALQPGDKVVITEDTVTRGTSIMEAVDAVIAFGAEPVLITVIVDRGGT
;
A
#
# COMPACT_ATOMS: atom_id res chain seq x y z
N MET A 1 -26.03 -17.28 -0.32
CA MET A 1 -24.85 -16.43 -0.58
C MET A 1 -25.29 -15.00 -0.29
N ALA A 2 -24.69 -14.33 0.70
CA ALA A 2 -24.96 -12.91 0.91
C ALA A 2 -24.41 -12.15 -0.31
N GLU A 3 -25.25 -11.36 -0.93
CA GLU A 3 -24.88 -10.49 -2.05
C GLU A 3 -23.92 -9.44 -1.51
N LEU A 4 -22.71 -9.38 -2.08
CA LEU A 4 -21.74 -8.36 -1.67
C LEU A 4 -22.33 -6.98 -1.98
N PRO A 5 -22.19 -5.99 -1.07
CA PRO A 5 -22.70 -4.64 -1.33
C PRO A 5 -22.08 -4.08 -2.61
N ALA A 6 -22.87 -3.37 -3.39
CA ALA A 6 -22.38 -2.72 -4.61
C ALA A 6 -21.19 -1.79 -4.28
N LEU A 7 -20.10 -1.94 -5.00
CA LEU A 7 -18.95 -1.06 -4.86
C LEU A 7 -19.31 0.33 -5.38
N ASP A 8 -18.77 1.37 -4.75
CA ASP A 8 -18.81 2.71 -5.31
C ASP A 8 -18.08 2.78 -6.67
N PRO A 9 -18.36 3.80 -7.51
CA PRO A 9 -17.76 3.89 -8.85
C PRO A 9 -16.21 3.86 -8.86
N ALA A 10 -15.57 4.50 -7.89
CA ALA A 10 -14.10 4.55 -7.82
C ALA A 10 -13.51 3.18 -7.51
N ARG A 11 -14.07 2.46 -6.54
CA ARG A 11 -13.67 1.08 -6.23
C ARG A 11 -13.98 0.12 -7.37
N SER A 12 -15.09 0.32 -8.07
CA SER A 12 -15.45 -0.48 -9.25
C SER A 12 -14.42 -0.31 -10.38
N ALA A 13 -14.00 0.92 -10.66
CA ALA A 13 -12.96 1.23 -11.64
C ALA A 13 -11.59 0.64 -11.25
N LEU A 14 -11.18 0.80 -9.99
CA LEU A 14 -9.95 0.21 -9.47
C LEU A 14 -9.97 -1.31 -9.59
N ARG A 15 -11.09 -1.95 -9.21
CA ARG A 15 -11.24 -3.40 -9.33
C ARG A 15 -11.11 -3.85 -10.79
N ALA A 16 -11.74 -3.17 -11.74
CA ALA A 16 -11.64 -3.49 -13.17
C ALA A 16 -10.18 -3.41 -13.64
N HIS A 17 -9.47 -2.35 -13.27
CA HIS A 17 -8.05 -2.17 -13.61
C HIS A 17 -7.16 -3.27 -13.03
N VAL A 18 -7.37 -3.67 -11.76
CA VAL A 18 -6.64 -4.77 -11.13
C VAL A 18 -6.89 -6.10 -11.85
N LEU A 19 -8.14 -6.39 -12.20
CA LEU A 19 -8.49 -7.62 -12.93
C LEU A 19 -7.86 -7.66 -14.32
N GLU A 20 -7.80 -6.55 -15.02
CA GLU A 20 -7.25 -6.45 -16.37
C GLU A 20 -5.72 -6.55 -16.39
N HIS A 21 -5.03 -5.84 -15.49
CA HIS A 21 -3.59 -5.65 -15.58
C HIS A 21 -2.78 -6.47 -14.56
N ALA A 22 -3.31 -6.69 -13.36
CA ALA A 22 -2.57 -7.31 -12.26
C ALA A 22 -2.87 -8.81 -12.09
N LEU A 23 -4.07 -9.27 -12.46
CA LEU A 23 -4.44 -10.68 -12.36
C LEU A 23 -4.01 -11.44 -13.61
N LYS A 24 -3.26 -12.51 -13.40
CA LYS A 24 -2.87 -13.47 -14.46
C LYS A 24 -3.48 -14.83 -14.15
N VAL A 25 -4.18 -15.40 -15.13
CA VAL A 25 -4.74 -16.75 -15.05
C VAL A 25 -3.82 -17.70 -15.81
N GLY A 26 -3.49 -18.84 -15.21
CA GLY A 26 -2.57 -19.84 -15.78
C GLY A 26 -2.02 -20.77 -14.69
N ASP A 27 -1.04 -21.60 -15.05
CA ASP A 27 -0.39 -22.50 -14.10
C ASP A 27 0.84 -21.85 -13.50
N PHE A 28 0.79 -21.56 -12.20
CA PHE A 28 1.88 -20.94 -11.44
C PHE A 28 2.36 -21.85 -10.32
N THR A 29 3.65 -21.76 -10.03
CA THR A 29 4.21 -22.32 -8.80
C THR A 29 4.58 -21.17 -7.88
N LEU A 30 3.93 -21.08 -6.73
CA LEU A 30 4.17 -20.04 -5.75
C LEU A 30 5.51 -20.24 -5.04
N LYS A 31 6.00 -19.20 -4.36
CA LYS A 31 7.27 -19.25 -3.58
C LYS A 31 7.25 -20.36 -2.51
N SER A 32 6.08 -20.72 -2.01
CA SER A 32 5.88 -21.85 -1.08
C SER A 32 5.98 -23.22 -1.72
N GLY A 33 6.11 -23.31 -3.07
CA GLY A 33 6.02 -24.54 -3.85
C GLY A 33 4.59 -24.96 -4.21
N ALA A 34 3.57 -24.32 -3.67
CA ALA A 34 2.17 -24.62 -3.98
C ALA A 34 1.81 -24.24 -5.42
N LYS A 35 0.95 -25.04 -6.06
CA LYS A 35 0.38 -24.73 -7.37
C LYS A 35 -0.78 -23.76 -7.23
N SER A 36 -0.90 -22.87 -8.21
CA SER A 36 -2.00 -21.89 -8.28
C SER A 36 -2.42 -21.73 -9.73
N SER A 37 -3.73 -21.63 -9.97
CA SER A 37 -4.30 -21.33 -11.28
C SER A 37 -4.33 -19.81 -11.59
N TRP A 38 -3.83 -18.97 -10.69
CA TRP A 38 -3.74 -17.54 -10.88
C TRP A 38 -2.55 -16.95 -10.11
N PHE A 39 -2.11 -15.79 -10.55
CA PHE A 39 -1.08 -14.99 -9.93
C PHE A 39 -1.50 -13.51 -9.93
N LEU A 40 -1.25 -12.80 -8.83
CA LEU A 40 -1.55 -11.39 -8.69
C LEU A 40 -0.27 -10.59 -8.52
N ASP A 41 -0.05 -9.64 -9.45
CA ASP A 41 1.03 -8.66 -9.41
C ASP A 41 0.44 -7.25 -9.39
N THR A 42 0.10 -6.77 -8.21
CA THR A 42 -0.52 -5.46 -7.99
C THR A 42 0.35 -4.28 -8.41
N LYS A 43 1.66 -4.48 -8.60
CA LYS A 43 2.57 -3.48 -9.17
C LYS A 43 2.20 -3.13 -10.61
N GLN A 44 1.55 -4.04 -11.33
CA GLN A 44 0.99 -3.76 -12.66
C GLN A 44 -0.17 -2.74 -12.61
N THR A 45 -0.74 -2.48 -11.44
CA THR A 45 -1.68 -1.37 -11.20
C THR A 45 -0.97 -0.18 -10.58
N ALA A 46 -0.23 -0.38 -9.49
CA ALA A 46 0.37 0.71 -8.74
C ALA A 46 1.46 1.49 -9.49
N CYS A 47 2.15 0.84 -10.45
CA CYS A 47 3.22 1.45 -11.24
C CYS A 47 2.75 1.97 -12.62
N ARG A 48 1.45 1.85 -12.95
CA ARG A 48 0.86 2.46 -14.16
C ARG A 48 0.26 3.83 -13.83
N PRO A 49 0.40 4.82 -14.71
CA PRO A 49 -0.10 6.18 -14.45
C PRO A 49 -1.63 6.23 -14.27
N ASP A 50 -2.38 5.45 -15.04
CA ASP A 50 -3.82 5.29 -14.94
C ASP A 50 -4.23 4.52 -13.67
N GLY A 51 -3.51 3.45 -13.35
CA GLY A 51 -3.78 2.62 -12.18
C GLY A 51 -3.52 3.35 -10.86
N ILE A 52 -2.40 4.08 -10.75
CA ILE A 52 -2.07 4.78 -9.49
C ILE A 52 -3.04 5.92 -9.20
N VAL A 53 -3.62 6.56 -10.22
CA VAL A 53 -4.67 7.56 -10.02
C VAL A 53 -5.91 6.92 -9.41
N LEU A 54 -6.34 5.76 -9.90
CA LEU A 54 -7.49 5.02 -9.33
C LEU A 54 -7.21 4.57 -7.89
N VAL A 55 -6.00 4.08 -7.60
CA VAL A 55 -5.59 3.74 -6.23
C VAL A 55 -5.66 4.96 -5.32
N ALA A 56 -5.15 6.10 -5.77
CA ALA A 56 -5.17 7.34 -4.99
C ALA A 56 -6.59 7.86 -4.78
N ASP A 57 -7.49 7.77 -5.76
CA ASP A 57 -8.89 8.19 -5.63
C ASP A 57 -9.59 7.44 -4.50
N VAL A 58 -9.44 6.12 -4.47
CA VAL A 58 -10.01 5.28 -3.42
C VAL A 58 -9.33 5.55 -2.08
N ALA A 59 -7.99 5.56 -2.04
CA ALA A 59 -7.25 5.72 -0.78
C ALA A 59 -7.51 7.08 -0.13
N LEU A 60 -7.48 8.17 -0.89
CA LEU A 60 -7.68 9.53 -0.37
C LEU A 60 -9.09 9.73 0.23
N SER A 61 -10.08 8.98 -0.24
CA SER A 61 -11.43 9.01 0.36
C SER A 61 -11.50 8.35 1.73
N LEU A 62 -10.55 7.46 2.04
CA LEU A 62 -10.48 6.72 3.30
C LEU A 62 -9.52 7.35 4.31
N ILE A 63 -8.48 8.04 3.82
CA ILE A 63 -7.42 8.62 4.66
C ILE A 63 -7.97 9.77 5.50
N PRO A 64 -7.88 9.68 6.85
CA PRO A 64 -8.41 10.71 7.73
C PRO A 64 -7.69 12.05 7.50
N PRO A 65 -8.40 13.19 7.66
CA PRO A 65 -7.80 14.53 7.48
C PRO A 65 -6.59 14.78 8.37
N THR A 66 -6.51 14.09 9.51
CA THR A 66 -5.43 14.23 10.49
C THR A 66 -4.15 13.50 10.08
N ALA A 67 -4.18 12.60 9.09
CA ALA A 67 -2.99 11.91 8.63
C ALA A 67 -2.03 12.88 7.94
N THR A 68 -0.74 12.78 8.26
CA THR A 68 0.32 13.68 7.80
C THR A 68 1.38 12.96 6.97
N ALA A 69 1.44 11.64 7.05
CA ALA A 69 2.40 10.82 6.30
C ALA A 69 1.79 9.49 5.84
N ILE A 70 2.38 8.92 4.80
CA ILE A 70 2.01 7.62 4.24
C ILE A 70 3.26 6.84 3.83
N GLY A 71 3.29 5.55 4.14
CA GLY A 71 4.42 4.68 3.78
C GLY A 71 4.17 3.23 4.16
N GLY A 72 5.16 2.39 4.00
CA GLY A 72 5.10 0.97 4.34
C GLY A 72 6.39 0.25 4.03
N LEU A 73 6.35 -1.09 4.09
CA LEU A 73 7.55 -1.90 3.88
C LEU A 73 7.97 -1.91 2.40
N THR A 74 9.24 -1.60 2.15
CA THR A 74 9.80 -1.68 0.80
C THR A 74 9.77 -3.13 0.29
N MET A 75 9.48 -3.39 -0.96
CA MET A 75 9.25 -2.56 -2.13
C MET A 75 7.74 -2.47 -2.47
N GLY A 76 6.89 -3.29 -1.83
CA GLY A 76 5.47 -3.37 -2.18
C GLY A 76 4.73 -2.05 -1.94
N ALA A 77 4.98 -1.45 -0.79
CA ALA A 77 4.35 -0.19 -0.39
C ALA A 77 4.85 1.05 -1.16
N ASP A 78 6.08 1.04 -1.67
CA ASP A 78 6.73 2.25 -2.21
C ASP A 78 5.94 2.92 -3.35
N PRO A 79 5.58 2.23 -4.44
CA PRO A 79 4.83 2.85 -5.52
C PRO A 79 3.44 3.32 -5.08
N VAL A 80 2.82 2.62 -4.13
CA VAL A 80 1.49 2.96 -3.59
C VAL A 80 1.59 4.24 -2.76
N ALA A 81 2.50 4.28 -1.79
CA ALA A 81 2.67 5.43 -0.90
C ALA A 81 3.07 6.71 -1.65
N PHE A 82 4.07 6.60 -2.52
CA PHE A 82 4.57 7.74 -3.30
C PHE A 82 3.54 8.23 -4.31
N GLY A 83 2.82 7.30 -4.95
CA GLY A 83 1.75 7.63 -5.88
C GLY A 83 0.57 8.32 -5.22
N ILE A 84 0.08 7.81 -4.08
CA ILE A 84 -1.00 8.44 -3.32
C ILE A 84 -0.59 9.84 -2.84
N ALA A 85 0.64 9.99 -2.33
CA ALA A 85 1.15 11.29 -1.89
C ALA A 85 1.24 12.30 -3.04
N ALA A 86 1.79 11.88 -4.20
CA ALA A 86 1.93 12.73 -5.38
C ALA A 86 0.56 13.15 -5.96
N VAL A 87 -0.36 12.22 -6.16
CA VAL A 87 -1.72 12.51 -6.64
C VAL A 87 -2.48 13.36 -5.62
N GLY A 88 -2.34 13.05 -4.33
CA GLY A 88 -2.94 13.84 -3.24
C GLY A 88 -2.51 15.29 -3.27
N ALA A 89 -1.23 15.57 -3.51
CA ALA A 89 -0.70 16.93 -3.60
C ALA A 89 -1.37 17.75 -4.71
N THR A 90 -1.68 17.14 -5.86
CA THR A 90 -2.42 17.80 -6.96
C THR A 90 -3.88 18.10 -6.63
N ARG A 91 -4.40 17.52 -5.55
CA ARG A 91 -5.78 17.65 -5.06
C ARG A 91 -5.86 18.42 -3.73
N GLY A 92 -4.79 19.11 -3.36
CA GLY A 92 -4.73 19.90 -2.13
C GLY A 92 -4.57 19.07 -0.85
N ARG A 93 -4.23 17.78 -0.97
CA ARG A 93 -3.97 16.90 0.17
C ARG A 93 -2.47 16.71 0.35
N THR A 94 -1.90 17.23 1.41
CA THR A 94 -0.48 17.10 1.72
C THR A 94 -0.23 15.88 2.60
N LEU A 95 0.49 14.89 2.05
CA LEU A 95 0.98 13.73 2.77
C LEU A 95 2.47 13.57 2.47
N ARG A 96 3.31 13.54 3.51
CA ARG A 96 4.72 13.16 3.33
C ARG A 96 4.81 11.67 3.08
N SER A 97 5.74 11.22 2.24
CA SER A 97 5.92 9.79 1.97
C SER A 97 7.26 9.27 2.50
N PHE A 98 7.28 7.99 2.84
CA PHE A 98 8.46 7.30 3.36
C PHE A 98 8.41 5.81 3.02
N SER A 99 9.57 5.16 3.12
CA SER A 99 9.70 3.70 3.04
C SER A 99 10.22 3.15 4.36
N VAL A 100 9.78 1.94 4.72
CA VAL A 100 10.37 1.14 5.78
C VAL A 100 11.27 0.10 5.12
N ARG A 101 12.57 0.15 5.42
CA ARG A 101 13.55 -0.85 4.93
C ARG A 101 13.37 -2.17 5.66
N LYS A 102 13.61 -3.29 4.98
CA LYS A 102 13.63 -4.63 5.60
C LYS A 102 14.73 -4.76 6.66
N GLU A 103 15.88 -4.15 6.37
CA GLU A 103 17.04 -4.12 7.27
C GLU A 103 17.44 -2.68 7.58
N ALA A 104 17.93 -2.46 8.78
CA ALA A 104 18.50 -1.17 9.16
C ALA A 104 19.76 -0.88 8.33
N LYS A 105 19.96 0.40 7.99
CA LYS A 105 21.16 0.85 7.33
C LYS A 105 22.17 1.35 8.39
N ASP A 106 23.41 0.88 8.27
CA ASP A 106 24.46 1.21 9.24
C ASP A 106 25.28 2.46 8.87
N HIS A 107 25.13 2.94 7.61
CA HIS A 107 25.88 4.08 7.08
C HIS A 107 24.98 5.17 6.54
N GLY A 108 25.37 6.43 6.72
CA GLY A 108 24.59 7.61 6.30
C GLY A 108 23.41 7.87 7.22
N VAL A 109 22.20 8.01 6.67
CA VAL A 109 20.98 8.05 7.47
C VAL A 109 20.70 6.64 7.98
N THR A 110 21.01 6.40 9.25
CA THR A 110 20.87 5.11 9.93
C THR A 110 19.39 4.75 10.18
N GLY A 111 19.13 3.45 10.44
CA GLY A 111 17.80 2.95 10.79
C GLY A 111 16.98 2.45 9.60
N ARG A 112 15.72 2.14 9.90
CA ARG A 112 14.80 1.49 8.96
C ARG A 112 13.94 2.47 8.16
N ILE A 113 13.79 3.70 8.60
CA ILE A 113 12.97 4.71 7.91
C ILE A 113 13.81 5.44 6.85
N ALA A 114 13.25 5.58 5.66
CA ALA A 114 13.80 6.36 4.57
C ALA A 114 12.71 7.26 3.99
N GLY A 115 12.98 8.56 3.85
CA GLY A 115 12.02 9.53 3.34
C GLY A 115 11.68 10.62 4.34
N ALA A 116 10.45 11.16 4.27
CA ALA A 116 10.10 12.41 4.93
C ALA A 116 9.27 12.23 6.22
N LEU A 117 9.26 11.03 6.82
CA LEU A 117 8.58 10.78 8.10
C LEU A 117 9.21 11.60 9.23
N GLN A 118 8.38 12.14 10.13
CA GLN A 118 8.82 12.89 11.31
C GLN A 118 8.22 12.28 12.59
N PRO A 119 8.93 12.37 13.73
CA PRO A 119 8.34 12.01 15.01
C PRO A 119 7.05 12.80 15.29
N GLY A 120 6.04 12.11 15.81
CA GLY A 120 4.72 12.70 16.04
C GLY A 120 3.78 12.72 14.84
N ASP A 121 4.23 12.26 13.65
CA ASP A 121 3.34 12.13 12.49
C ASP A 121 2.22 11.11 12.74
N LYS A 122 1.03 11.41 12.20
CA LYS A 122 -0.07 10.46 12.06
C LYS A 122 0.02 9.77 10.69
N VAL A 123 0.23 8.47 10.73
CA VAL A 123 0.72 7.70 9.58
C VAL A 123 -0.33 6.77 9.02
N VAL A 124 -0.48 6.78 7.70
CA VAL A 124 -1.14 5.72 6.95
C VAL A 124 -0.09 4.67 6.57
N ILE A 125 -0.27 3.45 7.04
CA ILE A 125 0.52 2.31 6.56
C ILE A 125 -0.17 1.75 5.32
N THR A 126 0.58 1.58 4.24
CA THR A 126 0.04 1.01 3.00
C THR A 126 0.86 -0.19 2.53
N GLU A 127 0.21 -1.06 1.77
CA GLU A 127 0.85 -2.19 1.09
C GLU A 127 0.14 -2.44 -0.25
N ASP A 128 0.81 -3.08 -1.19
CA ASP A 128 0.20 -3.45 -2.47
C ASP A 128 -0.72 -4.66 -2.32
N THR A 129 -0.31 -5.68 -1.57
CA THR A 129 -1.07 -6.93 -1.38
C THR A 129 -0.86 -7.48 0.01
N VAL A 130 -1.93 -7.85 0.69
CA VAL A 130 -1.86 -8.53 1.99
C VAL A 130 -2.34 -9.98 1.87
N THR A 131 -1.70 -10.88 2.63
CA THR A 131 -2.14 -12.28 2.83
C THR A 131 -2.17 -12.63 4.30
N ARG A 132 -1.09 -12.38 5.05
CA ARG A 132 -0.98 -12.65 6.49
C ARG A 132 -0.70 -11.40 7.32
N GLY A 133 -0.52 -10.26 6.70
CA GLY A 133 -0.26 -9.00 7.38
C GLY A 133 1.15 -8.82 7.97
N THR A 134 2.05 -9.80 7.85
CA THR A 134 3.39 -9.74 8.47
C THR A 134 4.18 -8.50 8.05
N SER A 135 4.22 -8.17 6.75
CA SER A 135 4.91 -6.98 6.23
C SER A 135 4.30 -5.68 6.76
N ILE A 136 2.98 -5.66 6.91
CA ILE A 136 2.24 -4.51 7.45
C ILE A 136 2.61 -4.30 8.92
N MET A 137 2.57 -5.36 9.72
CA MET A 137 2.92 -5.28 11.15
C MET A 137 4.38 -4.89 11.35
N GLU A 138 5.28 -5.38 10.52
CA GLU A 138 6.69 -4.98 10.52
C GLU A 138 6.86 -3.48 10.24
N ALA A 139 6.07 -2.92 9.33
CA ALA A 139 6.06 -1.48 9.06
C ALA A 139 5.46 -0.69 10.22
N VAL A 140 4.36 -1.16 10.83
CA VAL A 140 3.74 -0.58 12.03
C VAL A 140 4.75 -0.48 13.17
N ASP A 141 5.44 -1.57 13.49
CA ASP A 141 6.44 -1.62 14.56
C ASP A 141 7.59 -0.63 14.31
N ALA A 142 8.08 -0.54 13.07
CA ALA A 142 9.14 0.40 12.69
C ALA A 142 8.71 1.87 12.82
N VAL A 143 7.45 2.19 12.47
CA VAL A 143 6.87 3.54 12.60
C VAL A 143 6.69 3.92 14.06
N ILE A 144 6.18 3.01 14.90
CA ILE A 144 6.05 3.23 16.35
C ILE A 144 7.43 3.44 16.99
N ALA A 145 8.41 2.60 16.65
CA ALA A 145 9.78 2.73 17.14
C ALA A 145 10.45 4.04 16.70
N PHE A 146 10.05 4.61 15.58
CA PHE A 146 10.51 5.92 15.11
C PHE A 146 9.87 7.10 15.86
N GLY A 147 8.78 6.87 16.61
CA GLY A 147 8.04 7.88 17.36
C GLY A 147 6.89 8.52 16.58
N ALA A 148 6.34 7.82 15.59
CA ALA A 148 5.14 8.22 14.86
C ALA A 148 3.95 7.30 15.18
N GLU A 149 2.72 7.74 14.88
CA GLU A 149 1.46 7.08 15.25
C GLU A 149 0.76 6.50 14.01
N PRO A 150 0.69 5.16 13.84
CA PRO A 150 -0.16 4.56 12.80
C PRO A 150 -1.63 4.81 13.10
N VAL A 151 -2.37 5.40 12.14
CA VAL A 151 -3.79 5.75 12.30
C VAL A 151 -4.70 5.03 11.32
N LEU A 152 -4.15 4.47 10.24
CA LEU A 152 -4.89 3.72 9.23
C LEU A 152 -3.97 2.72 8.54
N ILE A 153 -4.51 1.57 8.18
CA ILE A 153 -3.87 0.62 7.27
C ILE A 153 -4.71 0.54 5.99
N THR A 154 -4.06 0.65 4.84
CA THR A 154 -4.70 0.50 3.52
C THR A 154 -3.93 -0.50 2.67
N VAL A 155 -4.66 -1.27 1.86
CA VAL A 155 -4.09 -2.22 0.89
C VAL A 155 -4.87 -2.14 -0.42
N ILE A 156 -4.20 -2.39 -1.54
CA ILE A 156 -4.90 -2.45 -2.84
C ILE A 156 -5.72 -3.73 -2.90
N VAL A 157 -5.13 -4.88 -2.52
CA VAL A 157 -5.82 -6.17 -2.54
C VAL A 157 -5.52 -6.96 -1.27
N ASP A 158 -6.59 -7.38 -0.60
CA ASP A 158 -6.55 -8.43 0.42
C ASP A 158 -6.84 -9.78 -0.26
N ARG A 159 -5.89 -10.72 -0.14
CA ARG A 159 -6.01 -12.07 -0.70
C ARG A 159 -6.74 -13.04 0.23
N GLY A 160 -7.18 -12.58 1.38
CA GLY A 160 -7.74 -13.42 2.42
C GLY A 160 -6.66 -14.15 3.23
N GLY A 161 -7.00 -14.48 4.48
CA GLY A 161 -6.09 -15.16 5.42
C GLY A 161 -5.52 -14.24 6.50
N THR A 162 -6.00 -13.03 6.57
CA THR A 162 -5.79 -12.09 7.69
C THR A 162 -6.89 -12.20 8.72
#